data_a2cb4e88aa792853ac3e4e4744e4c695
#
_entry.id   a2cb4e88aa792853ac3e4e4744e4c695
#
_cell.length_a   1.000
_cell.length_b   1.000
_cell.length_c   1.000
_cell.angle_alpha   90.00
_cell.angle_beta   90.00
_cell.angle_gamma   90.00
#
_symmetry.space_group_name_H-M   'P 1'
#
loop_
_entity.id
_entity.type
_entity.pdbx_description
1 polymer ?
#
loop_
_entity_poly.entity_id
_entity_poly.type
_entity_poly.pdbx_seq_one_letter_code
_entity_poly.pdbx_strand_id
1 'polypeptide(L)'
;TDSTTSTRPDGHDDFDVESWLDEHWHPDLPVGEWWSRLADAGLAHPMLPAPYGRGWQRTKTGDLARAMIARGVLGPPSGLGMMLAAPTLLAHGSPKLIEMFVPKILDGQHGWCQLFSEPGAGSDLAGLQTRAARDGDEWVISGQKVWTSMGQWADYGILIARTDPDAPKHRGITYFAFPMKQDGVDVRPLREMTGHALFNEVF
;
A
#
# COMPACT_ATOMS: atom_id res chain seq x y z
N THR A 1 18.14 -1.60 26.92
CA THR A 1 18.97 -0.43 26.62
C THR A 1 18.31 0.36 25.52
N ASP A 2 17.67 1.46 25.93
CA ASP A 2 16.93 2.40 25.11
C ASP A 2 17.87 3.05 24.07
N SER A 3 17.69 2.73 22.81
CA SER A 3 18.24 3.51 21.70
C SER A 3 17.23 4.56 21.27
N THR A 4 17.13 5.65 22.03
CA THR A 4 16.42 6.85 21.60
C THR A 4 17.13 7.44 20.38
N THR A 5 16.53 7.30 19.21
CA THR A 5 16.94 7.97 17.97
C THR A 5 16.80 9.48 18.16
N SER A 6 17.92 10.16 18.34
CA SER A 6 18.00 11.62 18.34
C SER A 6 17.94 12.11 16.90
N THR A 7 16.75 12.52 16.43
CA THR A 7 16.62 13.25 15.16
C THR A 7 17.06 14.71 15.37
N ARG A 8 18.12 15.14 14.67
CA ARG A 8 18.47 16.56 14.57
C ARG A 8 17.43 17.32 13.74
N PRO A 9 17.23 18.63 13.95
CA PRO A 9 16.23 19.45 13.24
C PRO A 9 16.45 19.57 11.72
N ASP A 10 17.61 19.14 11.22
CA ASP A 10 17.99 19.15 9.79
C ASP A 10 17.68 17.83 9.05
N GLY A 11 17.02 16.88 9.71
CA GLY A 11 16.66 15.58 9.10
C GLY A 11 17.87 14.67 8.82
N HIS A 12 19.04 14.99 9.38
CA HIS A 12 20.23 14.13 9.33
C HIS A 12 20.08 13.00 10.36
N ASP A 13 19.73 11.84 9.85
CA ASP A 13 19.80 10.57 10.57
C ASP A 13 21.19 9.97 10.28
N ASP A 14 22.01 9.76 11.33
CA ASP A 14 23.36 9.20 11.23
C ASP A 14 23.36 7.66 11.00
N PHE A 15 22.26 7.11 10.49
CA PHE A 15 22.10 5.69 10.21
C PHE A 15 23.09 5.24 9.13
N ASP A 16 23.96 4.30 9.49
CA ASP A 16 24.93 3.69 8.61
C ASP A 16 24.29 2.54 7.83
N VAL A 17 23.88 2.86 6.59
CA VAL A 17 23.24 1.92 5.66
C VAL A 17 24.17 0.76 5.32
N GLU A 18 25.45 1.03 5.09
CA GLU A 18 26.41 0.04 4.62
C GLU A 18 26.65 -1.03 5.69
N SER A 19 26.98 -0.60 6.91
CA SER A 19 27.17 -1.51 8.04
C SER A 19 25.91 -2.29 8.37
N TRP A 20 24.74 -1.64 8.30
CA TRP A 20 23.46 -2.30 8.56
C TRP A 20 23.17 -3.41 7.54
N LEU A 21 23.39 -3.17 6.24
CA LEU A 21 23.21 -4.16 5.19
C LEU A 21 24.17 -5.34 5.36
N ASP A 22 25.44 -5.08 5.67
CA ASP A 22 26.44 -6.12 5.88
C ASP A 22 26.11 -7.02 7.08
N GLU A 23 25.47 -6.49 8.12
CA GLU A 23 25.08 -7.22 9.33
C GLU A 23 23.77 -8.01 9.16
N HIS A 24 22.79 -7.47 8.39
CA HIS A 24 21.41 -7.96 8.40
C HIS A 24 21.00 -8.71 7.13
N TRP A 25 21.75 -8.56 6.03
CA TRP A 25 21.45 -9.24 4.77
C TRP A 25 22.27 -10.51 4.59
N HIS A 26 21.61 -11.57 4.14
CA HIS A 26 22.26 -12.78 3.64
C HIS A 26 21.42 -13.35 2.48
N PRO A 27 22.02 -13.86 1.37
CA PRO A 27 21.28 -14.36 0.21
C PRO A 27 20.37 -15.55 0.51
N ASP A 28 20.61 -16.29 1.58
CA ASP A 28 19.79 -17.43 2.01
C ASP A 28 18.62 -17.04 2.92
N LEU A 29 18.46 -15.74 3.24
CA LEU A 29 17.33 -15.30 4.05
C LEU A 29 16.01 -15.50 3.29
N PRO A 30 14.96 -16.06 3.94
CA PRO A 30 13.62 -16.02 3.39
C PRO A 30 13.18 -14.58 3.11
N VAL A 31 12.51 -14.35 1.97
CA VAL A 31 12.07 -13.02 1.53
C VAL A 31 11.25 -12.31 2.60
N GLY A 32 10.29 -13.02 3.23
CA GLY A 32 9.46 -12.43 4.29
C GLY A 32 10.26 -12.00 5.52
N GLU A 33 11.29 -12.76 5.91
CA GLU A 33 12.17 -12.39 7.01
C GLU A 33 13.00 -11.14 6.66
N TRP A 34 13.54 -11.09 5.44
CA TRP A 34 14.26 -9.92 4.96
C TRP A 34 13.38 -8.66 4.95
N TRP A 35 12.17 -8.77 4.42
CA TRP A 35 11.23 -7.64 4.38
C TRP A 35 10.79 -7.19 5.78
N SER A 36 10.62 -8.12 6.73
CA SER A 36 10.37 -7.76 8.13
C SER A 36 11.53 -6.98 8.74
N ARG A 37 12.78 -7.39 8.50
CA ARG A 37 13.97 -6.65 8.96
C ARG A 37 14.02 -5.23 8.37
N LEU A 38 13.72 -5.09 7.09
CA LEU A 38 13.61 -3.76 6.45
C LEU A 38 12.52 -2.90 7.08
N ALA A 39 11.36 -3.48 7.35
CA ALA A 39 10.23 -2.78 7.96
C ALA A 39 10.57 -2.33 9.39
N ASP A 40 11.13 -3.21 10.21
CA ASP A 40 11.53 -2.92 11.61
C ASP A 40 12.61 -1.82 11.69
N ALA A 41 13.53 -1.79 10.71
CA ALA A 41 14.55 -0.74 10.62
C ALA A 41 14.01 0.58 10.00
N GLY A 42 12.76 0.62 9.54
CA GLY A 42 12.18 1.75 8.81
C GLY A 42 12.77 1.95 7.42
N LEU A 43 13.38 0.90 6.85
CA LEU A 43 14.03 0.93 5.53
C LEU A 43 13.16 0.39 4.40
N ALA A 44 12.02 -0.24 4.70
CA ALA A 44 11.07 -0.68 3.68
C ALA A 44 10.48 0.50 2.89
N HIS A 45 10.20 1.62 3.57
CA HIS A 45 9.78 2.88 2.96
C HIS A 45 10.38 4.07 3.74
N PRO A 46 11.69 4.38 3.55
CA PRO A 46 12.42 5.31 4.42
C PRO A 46 11.87 6.74 4.45
N MET A 47 11.12 7.15 3.44
CA MET A 47 10.52 8.49 3.36
C MET A 47 9.27 8.65 4.26
N LEU A 48 8.65 7.56 4.70
CA LEU A 48 7.54 7.64 5.64
C LEU A 48 8.00 8.18 7.00
N PRO A 49 7.09 8.81 7.77
CA PRO A 49 7.41 9.26 9.12
C PRO A 49 7.63 8.07 10.07
N ALA A 50 8.38 8.30 11.14
CA ALA A 50 8.49 7.35 12.24
C ALA A 50 7.10 7.07 12.87
N PRO A 51 6.84 5.85 13.35
CA PRO A 51 7.76 4.71 13.44
C PRO A 51 7.84 3.86 12.15
N TYR A 52 7.08 4.18 11.11
CA TYR A 52 6.91 3.37 9.90
C TYR A 52 8.02 3.56 8.85
N GLY A 53 8.77 4.62 8.95
CA GLY A 53 9.94 4.94 8.14
C GLY A 53 10.90 5.79 8.97
N ARG A 54 11.83 6.45 8.29
CA ARG A 54 12.88 7.25 8.94
C ARG A 54 12.74 8.75 8.64
N GLY A 55 11.71 9.16 7.90
CA GLY A 55 11.54 10.55 7.46
C GLY A 55 12.64 11.04 6.52
N TRP A 56 13.32 10.12 5.82
CA TRP A 56 14.45 10.49 4.96
C TRP A 56 14.02 11.27 3.73
N GLN A 57 14.93 12.12 3.30
CA GLN A 57 14.84 12.78 2.02
C GLN A 57 15.11 11.80 0.86
N ARG A 58 14.63 12.13 -0.33
CA ARG A 58 14.79 11.32 -1.55
C ARG A 58 16.24 10.96 -1.85
N THR A 59 17.16 11.88 -1.60
CA THR A 59 18.60 11.66 -1.82
C THR A 59 19.12 10.50 -0.98
N LYS A 60 18.88 10.51 0.35
CA LYS A 60 19.31 9.43 1.27
C LYS A 60 18.61 8.10 0.97
N THR A 61 17.34 8.14 0.60
CA THR A 61 16.62 6.94 0.10
C THR A 61 17.27 6.38 -1.17
N GLY A 62 17.75 7.24 -2.06
CA GLY A 62 18.52 6.85 -3.24
C GLY A 62 19.88 6.23 -2.91
N ASP A 63 20.55 6.69 -1.84
CA ASP A 63 21.80 6.09 -1.36
C ASP A 63 21.57 4.65 -0.88
N LEU A 64 20.51 4.40 -0.10
CA LEU A 64 20.10 3.05 0.29
C LEU A 64 19.88 2.16 -0.93
N ALA A 65 19.12 2.63 -1.91
CA ALA A 65 18.86 1.84 -3.12
C ALA A 65 20.15 1.49 -3.88
N ARG A 66 21.08 2.42 -3.98
CA ARG A 66 22.40 2.17 -4.61
C ARG A 66 23.24 1.16 -3.82
N ALA A 67 23.26 1.27 -2.49
CA ALA A 67 23.96 0.34 -1.61
C ALA A 67 23.43 -1.08 -1.73
N MET A 68 22.08 -1.23 -1.79
CA MET A 68 21.41 -2.52 -1.98
C MET A 68 21.77 -3.13 -3.36
N ILE A 69 21.69 -2.34 -4.43
CA ILE A 69 22.02 -2.79 -5.79
C ILE A 69 23.49 -3.24 -5.87
N ALA A 70 24.42 -2.46 -5.29
CA ALA A 70 25.84 -2.78 -5.31
C ALA A 70 26.18 -4.12 -4.62
N ARG A 71 25.35 -4.55 -3.66
CA ARG A 71 25.48 -5.83 -2.93
C ARG A 71 24.62 -6.95 -3.46
N GLY A 72 23.81 -6.72 -4.49
CA GLY A 72 22.83 -7.69 -4.98
C GLY A 72 21.72 -7.99 -3.95
N VAL A 73 21.42 -7.04 -3.06
CA VAL A 73 20.39 -7.18 -2.04
C VAL A 73 19.02 -7.05 -2.66
N LEU A 74 18.09 -7.93 -2.26
CA LEU A 74 16.69 -7.84 -2.66
C LEU A 74 16.07 -6.54 -2.14
N GLY A 75 15.38 -5.80 -3.00
CA GLY A 75 14.65 -4.59 -2.63
C GLY A 75 13.46 -4.85 -1.69
N PRO A 76 12.92 -3.79 -1.08
CA PRO A 76 11.73 -3.88 -0.23
C PRO A 76 10.50 -4.34 -1.01
N PRO A 77 9.40 -4.72 -0.32
CA PRO A 77 8.11 -4.94 -0.99
C PRO A 77 7.75 -3.74 -1.87
N SER A 78 7.05 -4.00 -2.95
CA SER A 78 6.62 -2.96 -3.88
C SER A 78 5.15 -3.12 -4.26
N GLY A 79 4.61 -2.15 -4.98
CA GLY A 79 3.22 -2.19 -5.46
C GLY A 79 2.31 -1.17 -4.79
N LEU A 80 1.01 -1.34 -5.01
CA LEU A 80 0.01 -0.32 -4.64
C LEU A 80 -0.15 -0.15 -3.12
N GLY A 81 0.14 -1.18 -2.34
CA GLY A 81 0.22 -1.08 -0.89
C GLY A 81 1.23 -0.02 -0.44
N MET A 82 2.46 -0.15 -0.93
CA MET A 82 3.56 0.77 -0.60
C MET A 82 3.37 2.16 -1.21
N MET A 83 2.89 2.23 -2.46
CA MET A 83 2.83 3.49 -3.21
C MET A 83 1.61 4.34 -2.87
N LEU A 84 0.48 3.72 -2.53
CA LEU A 84 -0.80 4.41 -2.33
C LEU A 84 -1.43 4.12 -0.97
N ALA A 85 -1.57 2.83 -0.57
CA ALA A 85 -2.32 2.51 0.64
C ALA A 85 -1.62 3.02 1.91
N ALA A 86 -0.36 2.70 2.12
CA ALA A 86 0.37 3.11 3.34
C ALA A 86 0.41 4.64 3.51
N PRO A 87 0.84 5.46 2.52
CA PRO A 87 0.84 6.90 2.67
C PRO A 87 -0.56 7.51 2.84
N THR A 88 -1.59 6.96 2.19
CA THR A 88 -2.97 7.43 2.36
C THR A 88 -3.51 7.11 3.76
N LEU A 89 -3.25 5.90 4.26
CA LEU A 89 -3.63 5.50 5.62
C LEU A 89 -2.94 6.38 6.67
N LEU A 90 -1.64 6.65 6.50
CA LEU A 90 -0.89 7.53 7.42
C LEU A 90 -1.40 8.97 7.41
N ALA A 91 -1.87 9.48 6.26
CA ALA A 91 -2.37 10.84 6.14
C ALA A 91 -3.83 11.00 6.63
N HIS A 92 -4.67 9.97 6.48
CA HIS A 92 -6.13 10.10 6.63
C HIS A 92 -6.79 8.97 7.42
N GLY A 93 -6.07 7.89 7.70
CA GLY A 93 -6.60 6.74 8.44
C GLY A 93 -6.77 7.01 9.94
N SER A 94 -7.69 6.29 10.56
CA SER A 94 -7.73 6.25 12.03
C SER A 94 -6.51 5.50 12.58
N PRO A 95 -6.10 5.77 13.84
CA PRO A 95 -5.00 5.03 14.47
C PRO A 95 -5.16 3.51 14.38
N LYS A 96 -6.38 3.01 14.54
CA LYS A 96 -6.71 1.58 14.40
C LYS A 96 -6.41 1.03 13.00
N LEU A 97 -6.76 1.77 11.94
CA LEU A 97 -6.49 1.35 10.56
C LEU A 97 -5.00 1.41 10.24
N ILE A 98 -4.30 2.42 10.73
CA ILE A 98 -2.86 2.56 10.56
C ILE A 98 -2.14 1.36 11.20
N GLU A 99 -2.42 1.08 12.45
CA GLU A 99 -1.82 -0.04 13.21
C GLU A 99 -2.14 -1.40 12.57
N MET A 100 -3.35 -1.57 12.04
CA MET A 100 -3.80 -2.82 11.43
C MET A 100 -3.10 -3.10 10.10
N PHE A 101 -2.90 -2.08 9.26
CA PHE A 101 -2.51 -2.28 7.86
C PHE A 101 -1.07 -1.87 7.53
N VAL A 102 -0.59 -0.75 8.06
CA VAL A 102 0.69 -0.19 7.61
C VAL A 102 1.86 -1.14 7.87
N PRO A 103 2.01 -1.76 9.06
CA PRO A 103 3.10 -2.71 9.29
C PRO A 103 3.12 -3.86 8.28
N LYS A 104 1.94 -4.44 7.98
CA LYS A 104 1.80 -5.58 7.07
C LYS A 104 1.94 -5.24 5.60
N ILE A 105 1.80 -3.97 5.24
CA ILE A 105 2.18 -3.47 3.91
C ILE A 105 3.71 -3.38 3.82
N LEU A 106 4.35 -2.85 4.88
CA LEU A 106 5.79 -2.60 4.89
C LEU A 106 6.64 -3.88 4.93
N ASP A 107 6.13 -4.94 5.56
CA ASP A 107 6.79 -6.25 5.63
C ASP A 107 6.35 -7.21 4.50
N GLY A 108 5.47 -6.75 3.59
CA GLY A 108 5.03 -7.51 2.42
C GLY A 108 4.01 -8.61 2.70
N GLN A 109 3.43 -8.68 3.91
CA GLN A 109 2.41 -9.69 4.25
C GLN A 109 1.06 -9.42 3.56
N HIS A 110 0.75 -8.15 3.24
CA HIS A 110 -0.49 -7.79 2.57
C HIS A 110 -0.26 -7.26 1.16
N GLY A 111 -0.80 -7.99 0.17
CA GLY A 111 -0.94 -7.51 -1.21
C GLY A 111 -2.14 -6.58 -1.36
N TRP A 112 -1.96 -5.44 -2.04
CA TRP A 112 -3.01 -4.45 -2.27
C TRP A 112 -3.24 -4.19 -3.74
N CYS A 113 -4.52 -4.05 -4.14
CA CYS A 113 -4.93 -3.58 -5.45
C CYS A 113 -5.68 -2.24 -5.36
N GLN A 114 -6.01 -1.66 -6.52
CA GLN A 114 -6.72 -0.39 -6.64
C GLN A 114 -8.07 -0.59 -7.31
N LEU A 115 -9.15 -0.26 -6.61
CA LEU A 115 -10.54 -0.39 -7.04
C LEU A 115 -11.14 1.00 -7.30
N PHE A 116 -10.67 1.66 -8.36
CA PHE A 116 -11.06 3.02 -8.72
C PHE A 116 -11.96 3.04 -9.94
N SER A 117 -11.42 2.67 -11.10
CA SER A 117 -12.08 2.77 -12.39
C SER A 117 -13.32 1.89 -12.49
N GLU A 118 -14.31 2.37 -13.22
CA GLU A 118 -15.53 1.64 -13.58
C GLU A 118 -15.70 1.67 -15.09
N PRO A 119 -16.53 0.81 -15.69
CA PRO A 119 -16.81 0.86 -17.14
C PRO A 119 -17.23 2.25 -17.64
N GLY A 120 -17.96 3.01 -16.80
CA GLY A 120 -18.41 4.38 -17.11
C GLY A 120 -17.62 5.50 -16.46
N ALA A 121 -16.57 5.20 -15.68
CA ALA A 121 -15.81 6.21 -14.91
C ALA A 121 -14.32 5.89 -14.89
N GLY A 122 -13.59 6.47 -15.85
CA GLY A 122 -12.12 6.39 -15.95
C GLY A 122 -11.50 7.75 -15.64
N SER A 123 -11.24 8.57 -16.69
CA SER A 123 -10.68 9.93 -16.52
C SER A 123 -11.59 10.84 -15.69
N ASP A 124 -12.91 10.71 -15.83
CA ASP A 124 -13.89 11.32 -14.94
C ASP A 124 -14.20 10.39 -13.76
N LEU A 125 -13.21 10.17 -12.91
CA LEU A 125 -13.31 9.24 -11.78
C LEU A 125 -14.42 9.61 -10.80
N ALA A 126 -14.69 10.90 -10.61
CA ALA A 126 -15.76 11.36 -9.75
C ALA A 126 -17.17 10.98 -10.25
N GLY A 127 -17.29 10.52 -11.50
CA GLY A 127 -18.50 9.94 -12.07
C GLY A 127 -18.80 8.51 -11.62
N LEU A 128 -18.00 7.92 -10.73
CA LEU A 128 -18.19 6.54 -10.25
C LEU A 128 -19.60 6.29 -9.68
N GLN A 129 -20.09 5.07 -9.91
CA GLN A 129 -21.42 4.62 -9.54
C GLN A 129 -21.43 3.57 -8.42
N THR A 130 -20.29 2.95 -8.12
CA THR A 130 -20.18 2.05 -6.95
C THR A 130 -20.67 2.77 -5.71
N ARG A 131 -21.63 2.18 -5.01
CA ARG A 131 -22.28 2.76 -3.82
C ARG A 131 -21.84 2.04 -2.56
N ALA A 132 -21.75 2.78 -1.46
CA ALA A 132 -21.59 2.23 -0.14
C ALA A 132 -22.68 2.82 0.76
N ALA A 133 -23.55 1.97 1.29
CA ALA A 133 -24.63 2.35 2.20
C ALA A 133 -24.35 1.78 3.60
N ARG A 134 -24.69 2.56 4.63
CA ARG A 134 -24.60 2.10 6.01
C ARG A 134 -25.70 1.10 6.31
N ASP A 135 -25.32 -0.01 6.98
CA ASP A 135 -26.24 -0.96 7.58
C ASP A 135 -25.73 -1.29 8.99
N GLY A 136 -26.28 -0.61 9.98
CA GLY A 136 -25.76 -0.65 11.35
C GLY A 136 -24.32 -0.15 11.43
N ASP A 137 -23.43 -1.02 11.90
CA ASP A 137 -21.98 -0.72 12.02
C ASP A 137 -21.17 -1.12 10.78
N GLU A 138 -21.81 -1.68 9.78
CA GLU A 138 -21.19 -2.15 8.56
C GLU A 138 -21.48 -1.24 7.35
N TRP A 139 -20.77 -1.48 6.25
CA TRP A 139 -21.01 -0.88 4.97
C TRP A 139 -21.38 -1.95 3.94
N VAL A 140 -22.53 -1.81 3.33
CA VAL A 140 -22.92 -2.62 2.17
C VAL A 140 -22.47 -1.90 0.91
N ILE A 141 -21.55 -2.53 0.18
CA ILE A 141 -20.95 -1.97 -1.03
C ILE A 141 -21.47 -2.73 -2.25
N SER A 142 -21.93 -2.00 -3.28
CA SER A 142 -22.42 -2.59 -4.51
C SER A 142 -21.91 -1.81 -5.71
N GLY A 143 -21.35 -2.51 -6.68
CA GLY A 143 -20.83 -1.91 -7.91
C GLY A 143 -19.91 -2.83 -8.69
N GLN A 144 -19.28 -2.24 -9.70
CA GLN A 144 -18.31 -2.92 -10.56
C GLN A 144 -17.07 -2.04 -10.72
N LYS A 145 -15.91 -2.62 -10.50
CA LYS A 145 -14.62 -2.01 -10.79
C LYS A 145 -13.93 -2.72 -11.94
N VAL A 146 -13.15 -2.00 -12.72
CA VAL A 146 -12.46 -2.53 -13.90
C VAL A 146 -11.01 -2.05 -13.93
N TRP A 147 -10.17 -2.75 -14.68
CA TRP A 147 -8.74 -2.49 -14.80
C TRP A 147 -7.98 -2.62 -13.48
N THR A 148 -8.49 -3.47 -12.59
CA THR A 148 -7.87 -3.73 -11.29
C THR A 148 -6.63 -4.60 -11.47
N SER A 149 -5.45 -3.97 -11.44
CA SER A 149 -4.17 -4.70 -11.54
C SER A 149 -3.99 -5.64 -10.37
N MET A 150 -3.64 -6.91 -10.66
CA MET A 150 -3.30 -7.93 -9.66
C MET A 150 -4.42 -8.25 -8.65
N GLY A 151 -5.67 -7.86 -8.93
CA GLY A 151 -6.81 -8.03 -8.02
C GLY A 151 -7.03 -9.47 -7.56
N GLN A 152 -6.77 -10.46 -8.43
CA GLN A 152 -6.91 -11.88 -8.13
C GLN A 152 -5.95 -12.40 -7.05
N TRP A 153 -4.87 -11.67 -6.77
CA TRP A 153 -3.86 -12.04 -5.75
C TRP A 153 -3.86 -11.11 -4.54
N ALA A 154 -4.59 -9.99 -4.62
CA ALA A 154 -4.62 -9.02 -3.54
C ALA A 154 -5.38 -9.53 -2.31
N ASP A 155 -4.90 -9.17 -1.13
CA ASP A 155 -5.60 -9.38 0.13
C ASP A 155 -6.58 -8.25 0.41
N TYR A 156 -6.19 -7.03 0.03
CA TYR A 156 -6.98 -5.81 0.22
C TYR A 156 -7.00 -4.93 -1.04
N GLY A 157 -8.05 -4.13 -1.16
CA GLY A 157 -8.19 -3.12 -2.19
C GLY A 157 -8.31 -1.72 -1.60
N ILE A 158 -7.70 -0.75 -2.29
CA ILE A 158 -8.01 0.66 -2.11
C ILE A 158 -9.30 0.91 -2.89
N LEU A 159 -10.44 0.88 -2.22
CA LEU A 159 -11.75 1.08 -2.85
C LEU A 159 -12.24 2.50 -2.63
N ILE A 160 -12.74 3.13 -3.68
CA ILE A 160 -13.53 4.36 -3.57
C ILE A 160 -14.97 4.08 -4.02
N ALA A 161 -15.92 4.52 -3.20
CA ALA A 161 -17.33 4.36 -3.44
C ALA A 161 -18.11 5.60 -3.03
N ARG A 162 -19.30 5.77 -3.60
CA ARG A 162 -20.21 6.86 -3.28
C ARG A 162 -20.99 6.56 -2.01
N THR A 163 -20.73 7.34 -0.96
CA THR A 163 -21.41 7.25 0.34
C THR A 163 -22.51 8.31 0.50
N ASP A 164 -22.41 9.41 -0.24
CA ASP A 164 -23.43 10.46 -0.27
C ASP A 164 -23.79 10.81 -1.72
N PRO A 165 -24.96 10.32 -2.19
CA PRO A 165 -25.42 10.57 -3.57
C PRO A 165 -25.91 12.01 -3.80
N ASP A 166 -26.28 12.73 -2.75
CA ASP A 166 -26.85 14.09 -2.82
C ASP A 166 -25.75 15.17 -2.73
N ALA A 167 -24.55 14.78 -2.31
CA ALA A 167 -23.41 15.68 -2.27
C ALA A 167 -22.91 16.03 -3.68
N PRO A 168 -22.26 17.20 -3.84
CA PRO A 168 -21.56 17.52 -5.07
C PRO A 168 -20.60 16.40 -5.48
N LYS A 169 -20.53 16.12 -6.79
CA LYS A 169 -19.87 14.98 -7.43
C LYS A 169 -18.55 14.52 -6.77
N HIS A 170 -17.67 15.48 -6.39
CA HIS A 170 -16.35 15.21 -5.81
C HIS A 170 -16.37 15.06 -4.27
N ARG A 171 -17.49 15.31 -3.59
CA ARG A 171 -17.56 15.34 -2.11
C ARG A 171 -18.29 14.14 -1.51
N GLY A 172 -19.01 13.38 -2.32
CA GLY A 172 -19.80 12.23 -1.87
C GLY A 172 -19.05 10.90 -1.96
N ILE A 173 -17.72 10.91 -2.00
CA ILE A 173 -16.89 9.71 -2.22
C ILE A 173 -16.06 9.44 -0.97
N THR A 174 -16.04 8.18 -0.55
CA THR A 174 -15.26 7.70 0.60
C THR A 174 -14.28 6.62 0.15
N TYR A 175 -13.10 6.63 0.78
CA TYR A 175 -12.09 5.60 0.66
C TYR A 175 -12.35 4.47 1.67
N PHE A 176 -12.17 3.23 1.23
CA PHE A 176 -12.25 2.04 2.06
C PHE A 176 -10.99 1.18 1.90
N ALA A 177 -10.46 0.68 3.01
CA ALA A 177 -9.56 -0.47 3.04
C ALA A 177 -10.43 -1.73 2.92
N PHE A 178 -10.55 -2.25 1.72
CA PHE A 178 -11.55 -3.25 1.35
C PHE A 178 -10.94 -4.66 1.30
N PRO A 179 -11.43 -5.63 2.09
CA PRO A 179 -10.97 -7.01 2.00
C PRO A 179 -11.39 -7.63 0.66
N MET A 180 -10.43 -8.19 -0.08
CA MET A 180 -10.71 -8.82 -1.37
C MET A 180 -11.24 -10.25 -1.24
N LYS A 181 -10.91 -10.92 -0.13
CA LYS A 181 -11.27 -12.33 0.14
C LYS A 181 -12.44 -12.38 1.12
N GLN A 182 -13.64 -12.09 0.64
CA GLN A 182 -14.89 -12.16 1.42
C GLN A 182 -16.05 -12.53 0.53
N ASP A 183 -17.14 -13.00 1.13
CA ASP A 183 -18.38 -13.33 0.42
C ASP A 183 -18.94 -12.09 -0.30
N GLY A 184 -19.47 -12.31 -1.51
CA GLY A 184 -20.02 -11.24 -2.35
C GLY A 184 -18.98 -10.52 -3.21
N VAL A 185 -17.70 -10.83 -3.11
CA VAL A 185 -16.66 -10.30 -4.02
C VAL A 185 -16.35 -11.32 -5.10
N ASP A 186 -16.59 -10.92 -6.36
CA ASP A 186 -16.28 -11.74 -7.54
C ASP A 186 -15.19 -11.06 -8.36
N VAL A 187 -14.02 -11.69 -8.44
CA VAL A 187 -12.85 -11.19 -9.18
C VAL A 187 -12.70 -11.99 -10.47
N ARG A 188 -12.82 -11.30 -11.61
CA ARG A 188 -12.77 -11.90 -12.95
C ARG A 188 -11.55 -11.40 -13.72
N PRO A 189 -10.53 -12.25 -13.93
CA PRO A 189 -9.36 -11.88 -14.72
C PRO A 189 -9.74 -11.53 -16.18
N LEU A 190 -9.20 -10.41 -16.67
CA LEU A 190 -9.33 -9.97 -18.06
C LEU A 190 -8.15 -10.49 -18.86
N ARG A 191 -8.42 -11.41 -19.80
CA ARG A 191 -7.37 -11.96 -20.67
C ARG A 191 -6.97 -10.95 -21.74
N GLU A 192 -5.73 -10.55 -21.70
CA GLU A 192 -5.10 -9.64 -22.65
C GLU A 192 -4.69 -10.34 -23.95
N MET A 193 -4.41 -9.58 -25.00
CA MET A 193 -3.92 -10.12 -26.28
C MET A 193 -2.59 -10.87 -26.15
N THR A 194 -1.80 -10.55 -25.13
CA THR A 194 -0.56 -11.23 -24.75
C THR A 194 -0.79 -12.63 -24.17
N GLY A 195 -2.04 -12.96 -23.84
CA GLY A 195 -2.41 -14.19 -23.13
C GLY A 195 -2.32 -14.10 -21.60
N HIS A 196 -1.75 -13.02 -21.07
CA HIS A 196 -1.71 -12.73 -19.64
C HIS A 196 -3.07 -12.19 -19.15
N ALA A 197 -3.24 -12.15 -17.83
CA ALA A 197 -4.42 -11.58 -17.17
C ALA A 197 -3.95 -10.79 -15.95
N LEU A 198 -3.34 -9.62 -16.19
CA LEU A 198 -2.87 -8.73 -15.13
C LEU A 198 -4.01 -7.88 -14.54
N PHE A 199 -4.99 -7.56 -15.37
CA PHE A 199 -6.14 -6.76 -14.98
C PHE A 199 -7.36 -7.62 -14.67
N ASN A 200 -8.24 -7.08 -13.83
CA ASN A 200 -9.47 -7.75 -13.43
C ASN A 200 -10.65 -6.80 -13.48
N GLU A 201 -11.84 -7.38 -13.67
CA GLU A 201 -13.10 -6.84 -13.20
C GLU A 201 -13.36 -7.36 -11.79
N VAL A 202 -13.97 -6.52 -10.96
CA VAL A 202 -14.34 -6.87 -9.58
C VAL A 202 -15.78 -6.41 -9.34
N PHE A 203 -16.60 -7.35 -8.96
CA PHE A 203 -18.02 -7.14 -8.65
C PHE A 203 -18.27 -7.31 -7.16
#